data_bd5d49f61b9950e3af7ff5fbff76e685
#
_entry.id   bd5d49f61b9950e3af7ff5fbff76e685
#
_cell.length_a   1.000
_cell.length_b   1.000
_cell.length_c   1.000
_cell.angle_alpha   90.00
_cell.angle_beta   90.00
_cell.angle_gamma   90.00
#
_symmetry.space_group_name_H-M   'P 1'
#
loop_
_entity.id
_entity.type
_entity.pdbx_description
1 polymer ?
#
loop_
_entity_poly.entity_id
_entity_poly.type
_entity_poly.pdbx_seq_one_letter_code
_entity_poly.pdbx_strand_id
1 'polypeptide(L)'
;MSTDPTASFYTDNAAIYAARERRLPRQRMDAFLAALPARATILELGCGSGQDAAYMLSRGFDVTPTDGSAELAKEAEKHLGRPVRVMRFEALDATEIFDGIWAEASLLHVPRSALPDIFDRILRALKTGGIFHASFKAGEAEGHDKFGRYYNYPSAVWLEAMLSARGWKNITMTEADGGGFDGEPTKWLYVAAHK
;
A
#
# COMPACT_ATOMS: atom_id res chain seq x y z
N MET A 1 13.27 -20.51 4.16
CA MET A 1 12.81 -19.87 2.91
C MET A 1 11.31 -19.68 3.02
N SER A 2 10.79 -18.53 2.63
CA SER A 2 9.33 -18.30 2.65
C SER A 2 8.66 -19.27 1.69
N THR A 3 7.57 -19.91 2.13
CA THR A 3 6.72 -20.75 1.26
C THR A 3 5.69 -19.93 0.49
N ASP A 4 5.68 -18.60 0.68
CA ASP A 4 4.79 -17.64 0.03
C ASP A 4 5.38 -17.25 -1.34
N PRO A 5 4.75 -17.67 -2.47
CA PRO A 5 5.25 -17.37 -3.81
C PRO A 5 5.34 -15.87 -4.10
N THR A 6 4.44 -15.06 -3.53
CA THR A 6 4.46 -13.60 -3.68
C THR A 6 5.70 -13.00 -3.03
N ALA A 7 5.99 -13.39 -1.79
CA ALA A 7 7.19 -12.93 -1.08
C ALA A 7 8.47 -13.38 -1.80
N SER A 8 8.51 -14.62 -2.30
CA SER A 8 9.64 -15.14 -3.08
C SER A 8 9.85 -14.32 -4.36
N PHE A 9 8.78 -14.01 -5.10
CA PHE A 9 8.88 -13.19 -6.31
C PHE A 9 9.56 -11.84 -6.04
N TYR A 10 9.13 -11.11 -5.00
CA TYR A 10 9.69 -9.80 -4.68
C TYR A 10 11.12 -9.88 -4.13
N THR A 11 11.45 -10.94 -3.42
CA THR A 11 12.82 -11.21 -2.96
C THR A 11 13.77 -11.49 -4.14
N ASP A 12 13.39 -12.42 -5.02
CA ASP A 12 14.24 -12.87 -6.13
C ASP A 12 14.39 -11.80 -7.23
N ASN A 13 13.43 -10.90 -7.37
CA ASN A 13 13.39 -9.88 -8.41
C ASN A 13 13.61 -8.44 -7.88
N ALA A 14 14.07 -8.26 -6.65
CA ALA A 14 14.12 -6.95 -6.00
C ALA A 14 14.86 -5.89 -6.81
N ALA A 15 16.06 -6.20 -7.33
CA ALA A 15 16.86 -5.26 -8.11
C ALA A 15 16.19 -4.88 -9.44
N ILE A 16 15.60 -5.86 -10.15
CA ILE A 16 14.87 -5.62 -11.42
C ILE A 16 13.62 -4.79 -11.15
N TYR A 17 12.89 -5.11 -10.08
CA TYR A 17 11.70 -4.38 -9.68
C TYR A 17 12.02 -2.94 -9.29
N ALA A 18 13.11 -2.73 -8.54
CA ALA A 18 13.53 -1.41 -8.08
C ALA A 18 14.05 -0.51 -9.22
N ALA A 19 14.71 -1.10 -10.22
CA ALA A 19 15.21 -0.39 -11.40
C ALA A 19 14.09 0.06 -12.36
N ARG A 20 12.86 -0.40 -12.15
CA ARG A 20 11.73 -0.09 -13.02
C ARG A 20 11.30 1.37 -12.86
N GLU A 21 11.29 2.11 -13.96
CA GLU A 21 10.63 3.41 -13.99
C GLU A 21 9.12 3.22 -13.87
N ARG A 22 8.52 3.89 -12.90
CA ARG A 22 7.09 3.89 -12.64
C ARG A 22 6.57 5.34 -12.68
N ARG A 23 5.48 5.57 -13.39
CA ARG A 23 4.79 6.85 -13.29
C ARG A 23 4.17 6.96 -11.89
N LEU A 24 4.62 7.95 -11.12
CA LEU A 24 4.05 8.22 -9.79
C LEU A 24 2.57 8.63 -9.90
N PRO A 25 1.71 8.19 -9.00
CA PRO A 25 0.29 8.59 -8.94
C PRO A 25 0.14 10.00 -8.34
N ARG A 26 0.86 11.00 -8.89
CA ARG A 26 1.02 12.34 -8.29
C ARG A 26 -0.30 12.98 -7.90
N GLN A 27 -1.31 12.90 -8.78
CA GLN A 27 -2.61 13.52 -8.48
C GLN A 27 -3.25 12.95 -7.22
N ARG A 28 -3.21 11.63 -7.03
CA ARG A 28 -3.75 10.97 -5.82
C ARG A 28 -2.88 11.26 -4.59
N MET A 29 -1.56 11.24 -4.77
CA MET A 29 -0.62 11.59 -3.69
C MET A 29 -0.83 13.03 -3.24
N ASP A 30 -0.92 13.99 -4.16
CA ASP A 30 -1.14 15.40 -3.82
C ASP A 30 -2.48 15.60 -3.12
N ALA A 31 -3.54 14.91 -3.54
CA ALA A 31 -4.84 14.95 -2.86
C ALA A 31 -4.76 14.36 -1.43
N PHE A 32 -4.08 13.22 -1.27
CA PHE A 32 -3.84 12.61 0.04
C PHE A 32 -3.03 13.54 0.96
N LEU A 33 -1.93 14.10 0.46
CA LEU A 33 -1.06 14.99 1.24
C LEU A 33 -1.75 16.33 1.59
N ALA A 34 -2.58 16.87 0.69
CA ALA A 34 -3.33 18.11 0.94
C ALA A 34 -4.40 17.96 2.04
N ALA A 35 -4.87 16.75 2.28
CA ALA A 35 -5.84 16.45 3.33
C ALA A 35 -5.20 16.19 4.72
N LEU A 36 -3.87 16.13 4.79
CA LEU A 36 -3.11 15.90 6.03
C LEU A 36 -2.59 17.24 6.61
N PRO A 37 -2.36 17.30 7.92
CA PRO A 37 -1.65 18.43 8.53
C PRO A 37 -0.24 18.62 7.92
N ALA A 38 0.27 19.84 7.97
CA ALA A 38 1.65 20.11 7.59
C ALA A 38 2.60 19.26 8.44
N ARG A 39 3.60 18.65 7.79
CA ARG A 39 4.57 17.74 8.43
C ARG A 39 3.94 16.50 9.09
N ALA A 40 2.77 16.08 8.64
CA ALA A 40 2.10 14.88 9.14
C ALA A 40 3.03 13.66 9.13
N THR A 41 2.82 12.77 10.10
CA THR A 41 3.47 11.46 10.16
C THR A 41 2.73 10.47 9.26
N ILE A 42 3.43 9.88 8.30
CA ILE A 42 2.86 8.95 7.32
C ILE A 42 3.56 7.59 7.43
N LEU A 43 2.77 6.52 7.50
CA LEU A 43 3.26 5.16 7.30
C LEU A 43 3.03 4.77 5.84
N GLU A 44 4.07 4.27 5.16
CA GLU A 44 3.93 3.63 3.86
C GLU A 44 4.03 2.11 4.01
N LEU A 45 2.98 1.41 3.61
CA LEU A 45 2.88 -0.05 3.64
C LEU A 45 3.20 -0.64 2.27
N GLY A 46 4.34 -1.33 2.15
CA GLY A 46 4.82 -1.90 0.88
C GLY A 46 5.42 -0.83 -0.03
N CYS A 47 6.49 -0.18 0.42
CA CYS A 47 7.12 0.94 -0.30
C CYS A 47 7.85 0.51 -1.59
N GLY A 48 8.09 -0.78 -1.80
CA GLY A 48 8.81 -1.29 -2.95
C GLY A 48 10.19 -0.64 -3.08
N SER A 49 10.43 0.11 -4.15
CA SER A 49 11.67 0.85 -4.38
C SER A 49 11.73 2.23 -3.70
N GLY A 50 10.73 2.62 -2.90
CA GLY A 50 10.72 3.87 -2.14
C GLY A 50 10.35 5.13 -2.95
N GLN A 51 9.82 5.00 -4.17
CA GLN A 51 9.54 6.16 -5.02
C GLN A 51 8.42 7.05 -4.44
N ASP A 52 7.36 6.47 -3.87
CA ASP A 52 6.28 7.22 -3.24
C ASP A 52 6.78 7.89 -1.95
N ALA A 53 7.54 7.16 -1.10
CA ALA A 53 8.20 7.73 0.07
C ALA A 53 9.08 8.93 -0.29
N ALA A 54 9.92 8.80 -1.33
CA ALA A 54 10.79 9.88 -1.79
C ALA A 54 9.97 11.13 -2.15
N TYR A 55 8.86 10.95 -2.86
CA TYR A 55 7.98 12.06 -3.20
C TYR A 55 7.36 12.70 -1.95
N MET A 56 6.78 11.93 -1.04
CA MET A 56 6.18 12.45 0.19
C MET A 56 7.19 13.17 1.08
N LEU A 57 8.42 12.62 1.21
CA LEU A 57 9.54 13.26 1.91
C LEU A 57 9.93 14.60 1.27
N SER A 58 10.00 14.66 -0.07
CA SER A 58 10.31 15.90 -0.79
C SER A 58 9.28 17.00 -0.60
N ARG A 59 8.06 16.62 -0.21
CA ARG A 59 6.96 17.54 0.14
C ARG A 59 6.96 17.96 1.61
N GLY A 60 7.94 17.50 2.40
CA GLY A 60 8.14 17.90 3.80
C GLY A 60 7.36 17.09 4.83
N PHE A 61 6.84 15.93 4.46
CA PHE A 61 6.16 15.00 5.39
C PHE A 61 7.16 14.08 6.10
N ASP A 62 6.80 13.60 7.28
CA ASP A 62 7.59 12.61 8.03
C ASP A 62 7.11 11.20 7.66
N VAL A 63 7.86 10.50 6.82
CA VAL A 63 7.46 9.21 6.26
C VAL A 63 8.24 8.08 6.90
N THR A 64 7.53 7.05 7.36
CA THR A 64 8.06 5.76 7.77
C THR A 64 7.80 4.75 6.65
N PRO A 65 8.76 4.52 5.74
CA PRO A 65 8.60 3.53 4.67
C PRO A 65 8.80 2.12 5.22
N THR A 66 7.94 1.18 4.80
CA THR A 66 8.04 -0.24 5.18
C THR A 66 7.85 -1.16 3.98
N ASP A 67 8.53 -2.29 3.97
CA ASP A 67 8.30 -3.36 2.99
C ASP A 67 8.42 -4.74 3.63
N GLY A 68 7.68 -5.71 3.12
CA GLY A 68 7.74 -7.10 3.59
C GLY A 68 8.96 -7.88 3.08
N SER A 69 9.57 -7.42 1.97
CA SER A 69 10.80 -7.98 1.41
C SER A 69 12.02 -7.22 1.93
N ALA A 70 12.94 -7.94 2.57
CA ALA A 70 14.19 -7.35 3.04
C ALA A 70 15.05 -6.84 1.88
N GLU A 71 15.00 -7.50 0.72
CA GLU A 71 15.74 -7.14 -0.47
C GLU A 71 15.19 -5.86 -1.10
N LEU A 72 13.86 -5.71 -1.19
CA LEU A 72 13.24 -4.45 -1.65
C LEU A 72 13.50 -3.31 -0.65
N ALA A 73 13.42 -3.57 0.65
CA ALA A 73 13.76 -2.58 1.67
C ALA A 73 15.19 -2.06 1.48
N LYS A 74 16.17 -2.92 1.20
CA LYS A 74 17.55 -2.51 0.90
C LYS A 74 17.66 -1.64 -0.36
N GLU A 75 16.90 -1.96 -1.42
CA GLU A 75 16.88 -1.13 -2.63
C GLU A 75 16.24 0.23 -2.34
N ALA A 76 15.15 0.26 -1.58
CA ALA A 76 14.52 1.50 -1.14
C ALA A 76 15.45 2.34 -0.24
N GLU A 77 16.22 1.72 0.67
CA GLU A 77 17.23 2.40 1.49
C GLU A 77 18.29 3.11 0.63
N LYS A 78 18.79 2.44 -0.41
CA LYS A 78 19.74 3.04 -1.36
C LYS A 78 19.15 4.26 -2.06
N HIS A 79 17.89 4.15 -2.49
CA HIS A 79 17.19 5.23 -3.18
C HIS A 79 16.88 6.42 -2.27
N LEU A 80 16.45 6.14 -1.02
CA LEU A 80 16.01 7.15 -0.06
C LEU A 80 17.17 7.77 0.75
N GLY A 81 18.33 7.10 0.83
CA GLY A 81 19.43 7.49 1.71
C GLY A 81 19.09 7.43 3.20
N ARG A 82 18.09 6.61 3.59
CA ARG A 82 17.61 6.46 4.96
C ARG A 82 17.07 5.05 5.22
N PRO A 83 17.00 4.60 6.49
CA PRO A 83 16.48 3.28 6.83
C PRO A 83 15.05 3.03 6.36
N VAL A 84 14.78 1.81 5.90
CA VAL A 84 13.46 1.27 5.57
C VAL A 84 13.16 0.09 6.49
N ARG A 85 12.02 0.13 7.17
CA ARG A 85 11.68 -0.93 8.11
C ARG A 85 11.18 -2.17 7.36
N VAL A 86 11.84 -3.30 7.54
CA VAL A 86 11.32 -4.59 7.07
C VAL A 86 10.14 -4.97 7.97
N MET A 87 8.93 -4.94 7.42
CA MET A 87 7.71 -5.19 8.18
C MET A 87 6.63 -5.80 7.29
N ARG A 88 6.13 -6.97 7.65
CA ARG A 88 4.91 -7.54 7.07
C ARG A 88 3.69 -6.83 7.65
N PHE A 89 2.58 -6.84 6.93
CA PHE A 89 1.35 -6.13 7.33
C PHE A 89 0.81 -6.63 8.69
N GLU A 90 0.91 -7.92 8.96
CA GLU A 90 0.47 -8.56 10.21
C GLU A 90 1.29 -8.12 11.44
N ALA A 91 2.49 -7.57 11.21
CA ALA A 91 3.34 -7.05 12.27
C ALA A 91 3.07 -5.57 12.62
N LEU A 92 2.07 -4.94 11.98
CA LEU A 92 1.67 -3.58 12.34
C LEU A 92 0.98 -3.58 13.71
N ASP A 93 1.67 -3.06 14.72
CA ASP A 93 1.27 -3.01 16.12
C ASP A 93 1.10 -1.59 16.69
N ALA A 94 1.32 -0.57 15.85
CA ALA A 94 1.19 0.84 16.21
C ALA A 94 -0.23 1.19 16.67
N THR A 95 -0.34 2.18 17.57
CA THR A 95 -1.62 2.71 18.05
C THR A 95 -1.57 4.23 18.04
N GLU A 96 -2.44 4.85 17.22
CA GLU A 96 -2.63 6.31 17.13
C GLU A 96 -1.33 7.12 16.91
N ILE A 97 -0.45 6.62 16.02
CA ILE A 97 0.84 7.24 15.72
C ILE A 97 0.78 8.06 14.42
N PHE A 98 0.04 7.58 13.41
CA PHE A 98 0.11 8.13 12.07
C PHE A 98 -1.08 9.03 11.74
N ASP A 99 -0.79 10.17 11.11
CA ASP A 99 -1.81 11.06 10.55
C ASP A 99 -2.32 10.50 9.21
N GLY A 100 -1.47 9.79 8.47
CA GLY A 100 -1.82 9.15 7.21
C GLY A 100 -1.19 7.77 7.05
N ILE A 101 -1.87 6.87 6.33
CA ILE A 101 -1.32 5.57 5.91
C ILE A 101 -1.52 5.42 4.41
N TRP A 102 -0.43 5.17 3.68
CA TRP A 102 -0.37 5.00 2.23
C TRP A 102 -0.01 3.56 1.88
N ALA A 103 -0.84 2.89 1.07
CA ALA A 103 -0.69 1.49 0.68
C ALA A 103 -0.96 1.29 -0.83
N GLU A 104 -0.13 1.92 -1.68
CA GLU A 104 -0.30 1.85 -3.13
C GLU A 104 0.18 0.51 -3.68
N ALA A 105 -0.72 -0.26 -4.30
CA ALA A 105 -0.46 -1.55 -4.94
C ALA A 105 0.25 -2.58 -4.03
N SER A 106 -0.05 -2.60 -2.74
CA SER A 106 0.57 -3.48 -1.76
C SER A 106 -0.41 -4.44 -1.07
N LEU A 107 -1.51 -3.94 -0.49
CA LEU A 107 -2.51 -4.76 0.19
C LEU A 107 -3.29 -5.70 -0.76
N LEU A 108 -3.16 -5.51 -2.05
CA LEU A 108 -3.72 -6.42 -3.07
C LEU A 108 -3.13 -7.84 -3.01
N HIS A 109 -2.02 -8.04 -2.29
CA HIS A 109 -1.37 -9.34 -2.07
C HIS A 109 -1.81 -10.02 -0.77
N VAL A 110 -2.64 -9.38 0.04
CA VAL A 110 -3.18 -9.96 1.28
C VAL A 110 -4.35 -10.87 0.96
N PRO A 111 -4.41 -12.13 1.46
CA PRO A 111 -5.59 -12.96 1.30
C PRO A 111 -6.87 -12.27 1.78
N ARG A 112 -7.98 -12.44 1.07
CA ARG A 112 -9.27 -11.82 1.47
C ARG A 112 -9.66 -12.15 2.91
N SER A 113 -9.38 -13.36 3.35
CA SER A 113 -9.64 -13.80 4.72
C SER A 113 -8.83 -13.05 5.78
N ALA A 114 -7.65 -12.53 5.42
CA ALA A 114 -6.75 -11.80 6.32
C ALA A 114 -6.94 -10.26 6.25
N LEU A 115 -7.52 -9.74 5.15
CA LEU A 115 -7.73 -8.29 4.99
C LEU A 115 -8.47 -7.63 6.17
N PRO A 116 -9.51 -8.23 6.76
CA PRO A 116 -10.20 -7.67 7.92
C PRO A 116 -9.25 -7.32 9.09
N ASP A 117 -8.37 -8.25 9.50
CA ASP A 117 -7.40 -8.00 10.57
C ASP A 117 -6.40 -6.90 10.19
N ILE A 118 -5.93 -6.88 8.94
CA ILE A 118 -5.03 -5.84 8.47
C ILE A 118 -5.70 -4.47 8.52
N PHE A 119 -6.97 -4.34 8.11
CA PHE A 119 -7.69 -3.05 8.20
C PHE A 119 -7.93 -2.62 9.64
N ASP A 120 -8.18 -3.55 10.57
CA ASP A 120 -8.31 -3.24 11.99
C ASP A 120 -6.97 -2.72 12.57
N ARG A 121 -5.82 -3.28 12.15
CA ARG A 121 -4.48 -2.80 12.51
C ARG A 121 -4.20 -1.41 11.95
N ILE A 122 -4.53 -1.17 10.69
CA ILE A 122 -4.39 0.13 10.04
C ILE A 122 -5.25 1.19 10.76
N LEU A 123 -6.52 0.87 11.03
CA LEU A 123 -7.42 1.75 11.77
C LEU A 123 -6.88 2.09 13.16
N ARG A 124 -6.35 1.11 13.89
CA ARG A 124 -5.72 1.31 15.20
C ARG A 124 -4.48 2.21 15.11
N ALA A 125 -3.65 2.03 14.08
CA ALA A 125 -2.40 2.78 13.90
C ALA A 125 -2.62 4.25 13.54
N LEU A 126 -3.75 4.58 12.89
CA LEU A 126 -4.15 5.94 12.58
C LEU A 126 -4.57 6.70 13.85
N LYS A 127 -4.19 7.95 13.94
CA LYS A 127 -4.76 8.92 14.88
C LYS A 127 -6.23 9.17 14.55
N THR A 128 -7.01 9.65 15.51
CA THR A 128 -8.39 10.12 15.26
C THR A 128 -8.40 11.18 14.17
N GLY A 129 -9.24 10.99 13.14
CA GLY A 129 -9.29 11.83 11.95
C GLY A 129 -8.19 11.55 10.91
N GLY A 130 -7.35 10.55 11.15
CA GLY A 130 -6.31 10.15 10.20
C GLY A 130 -6.88 9.53 8.92
N ILE A 131 -6.09 9.56 7.85
CA ILE A 131 -6.51 9.21 6.49
C ILE A 131 -5.77 7.97 6.02
N PHE A 132 -6.51 7.07 5.41
CA PHE A 132 -5.98 5.89 4.73
C PHE A 132 -6.17 5.98 3.23
N HIS A 133 -5.14 5.59 2.47
CA HIS A 133 -5.21 5.36 1.03
C HIS A 133 -4.69 3.97 0.69
N ALA A 134 -5.39 3.29 -0.22
CA ALA A 134 -4.92 2.03 -0.81
C ALA A 134 -5.33 1.90 -2.28
N SER A 135 -4.62 1.05 -3.02
CA SER A 135 -5.03 0.64 -4.35
C SER A 135 -4.99 -0.88 -4.53
N PHE A 136 -5.98 -1.37 -5.30
CA PHE A 136 -6.18 -2.77 -5.62
C PHE A 136 -6.39 -2.96 -7.12
N LYS A 137 -6.11 -4.16 -7.63
CA LYS A 137 -6.63 -4.58 -8.92
C LYS A 137 -8.09 -4.97 -8.71
N ALA A 138 -9.01 -4.32 -9.44
CA ALA A 138 -10.44 -4.58 -9.32
C ALA A 138 -10.83 -5.95 -9.90
N GLY A 139 -11.79 -6.63 -9.29
CA GLY A 139 -12.33 -7.91 -9.74
C GLY A 139 -13.29 -8.54 -8.75
N GLU A 140 -13.60 -9.82 -8.95
CA GLU A 140 -14.57 -10.55 -8.12
C GLU A 140 -13.97 -11.79 -7.44
N ALA A 141 -12.80 -12.25 -7.88
CA ALA A 141 -12.17 -13.48 -7.41
C ALA A 141 -10.73 -13.24 -6.99
N GLU A 142 -10.21 -14.05 -6.07
CA GLU A 142 -8.81 -14.08 -5.70
C GLU A 142 -8.05 -15.16 -6.50
N GLY A 143 -6.76 -14.99 -6.69
CA GLY A 143 -5.96 -15.97 -7.44
C GLY A 143 -4.51 -15.52 -7.64
N HIS A 144 -3.78 -16.30 -8.44
CA HIS A 144 -2.38 -16.04 -8.76
C HIS A 144 -2.23 -15.57 -10.20
N ASP A 145 -1.30 -14.65 -10.42
CA ASP A 145 -0.91 -14.25 -11.77
C ASP A 145 0.10 -15.23 -12.41
N LYS A 146 0.50 -14.95 -13.64
CA LYS A 146 1.48 -15.77 -14.39
C LYS A 146 2.88 -15.85 -13.74
N PHE A 147 3.15 -15.00 -12.77
CA PHE A 147 4.41 -15.00 -11.99
C PHE A 147 4.27 -15.68 -10.63
N GLY A 148 3.10 -16.28 -10.32
CA GLY A 148 2.80 -16.92 -9.04
C GLY A 148 2.46 -15.95 -7.92
N ARG A 149 2.35 -14.63 -8.19
CA ARG A 149 1.94 -13.66 -7.16
C ARG A 149 0.44 -13.76 -6.91
N TYR A 150 0.08 -13.87 -5.64
CA TYR A 150 -1.32 -13.83 -5.22
C TYR A 150 -1.90 -12.42 -5.34
N TYR A 151 -3.17 -12.34 -5.75
CA TYR A 151 -3.98 -11.12 -5.79
C TYR A 151 -5.39 -11.36 -5.25
N ASN A 152 -5.91 -10.42 -4.48
CA ASN A 152 -7.25 -10.52 -3.88
C ASN A 152 -8.38 -9.96 -4.74
N TYR A 153 -8.12 -9.19 -5.78
CA TYR A 153 -9.07 -8.62 -6.74
C TYR A 153 -10.44 -8.25 -6.13
N PRO A 154 -10.55 -7.30 -5.19
CA PRO A 154 -11.82 -6.96 -4.58
C PRO A 154 -12.71 -6.19 -5.54
N SER A 155 -14.05 -6.38 -5.44
CA SER A 155 -14.99 -5.41 -5.99
C SER A 155 -15.15 -4.21 -5.04
N ALA A 156 -15.55 -3.05 -5.61
CA ALA A 156 -15.80 -1.85 -4.82
C ALA A 156 -16.86 -2.10 -3.74
N VAL A 157 -17.94 -2.78 -4.09
CA VAL A 157 -19.05 -3.09 -3.16
C VAL A 157 -18.58 -3.95 -1.98
N TRP A 158 -17.81 -5.00 -2.25
CA TRP A 158 -17.28 -5.86 -1.20
C TRP A 158 -16.33 -5.12 -0.26
N LEU A 159 -15.42 -4.31 -0.83
CA LEU A 159 -14.43 -3.59 -0.06
C LEU A 159 -15.07 -2.47 0.77
N GLU A 160 -16.04 -1.74 0.23
CA GLU A 160 -16.79 -0.72 0.95
C GLU A 160 -17.58 -1.32 2.13
N ALA A 161 -18.29 -2.42 1.91
CA ALA A 161 -19.02 -3.11 2.97
C ALA A 161 -18.09 -3.57 4.10
N MET A 162 -16.91 -4.10 3.75
CA MET A 162 -15.93 -4.56 4.73
C MET A 162 -15.35 -3.42 5.56
N LEU A 163 -15.01 -2.29 4.94
CA LEU A 163 -14.50 -1.11 5.64
C LEU A 163 -15.58 -0.48 6.51
N SER A 164 -16.80 -0.30 5.99
CA SER A 164 -17.94 0.28 6.74
C SER A 164 -18.25 -0.52 7.99
N ALA A 165 -18.25 -1.87 7.90
CA ALA A 165 -18.48 -2.75 9.04
C ALA A 165 -17.43 -2.62 10.16
N ARG A 166 -16.26 -2.02 9.88
CA ARG A 166 -15.14 -1.79 10.82
C ARG A 166 -15.03 -0.36 11.33
N GLY A 167 -16.04 0.47 11.05
CA GLY A 167 -16.09 1.84 11.58
C GLY A 167 -15.31 2.87 10.77
N TRP A 168 -14.80 2.51 9.58
CA TRP A 168 -14.22 3.48 8.66
C TRP A 168 -15.28 4.48 8.19
N LYS A 169 -14.89 5.75 8.02
CA LYS A 169 -15.76 6.86 7.65
C LYS A 169 -15.33 7.48 6.34
N ASN A 170 -16.23 8.24 5.71
CA ASN A 170 -15.93 8.99 4.49
C ASN A 170 -15.24 8.13 3.42
N ILE A 171 -15.70 6.90 3.26
CA ILE A 171 -15.11 5.97 2.31
C ILE A 171 -15.42 6.46 0.90
N THR A 172 -14.37 6.66 0.12
CA THR A 172 -14.48 7.01 -1.31
C THR A 172 -13.73 5.97 -2.13
N MET A 173 -14.34 5.57 -3.24
CA MET A 173 -13.75 4.63 -4.18
C MET A 173 -13.82 5.17 -5.59
N THR A 174 -12.74 5.00 -6.34
CA THR A 174 -12.68 5.37 -7.76
C THR A 174 -12.02 4.25 -8.54
N GLU A 175 -12.52 4.00 -9.74
CA GLU A 175 -11.90 3.07 -10.67
C GLU A 175 -11.22 3.81 -11.81
N ALA A 176 -10.11 3.26 -12.31
CA ALA A 176 -9.45 3.74 -13.51
C ALA A 176 -8.74 2.60 -14.23
N ASP A 177 -8.62 2.72 -15.53
CA ASP A 177 -7.79 1.82 -16.32
C ASP A 177 -6.31 2.16 -16.16
N GLY A 178 -5.47 1.11 -16.13
CA GLY A 178 -4.02 1.24 -15.99
C GLY A 178 -3.30 -0.02 -16.45
N GLY A 179 -2.02 -0.13 -16.14
CA GLY A 179 -1.19 -1.31 -16.42
C GLY A 179 -0.72 -2.01 -15.16
N GLY A 180 -0.49 -3.32 -15.27
CA GLY A 180 0.18 -4.12 -14.25
C GLY A 180 1.71 -4.06 -14.37
N PHE A 181 2.40 -4.85 -13.57
CA PHE A 181 3.85 -5.08 -13.67
C PHE A 181 4.27 -5.64 -15.04
N ASP A 182 3.42 -6.42 -15.64
CA ASP A 182 3.60 -7.09 -16.93
C ASP A 182 3.16 -6.24 -18.14
N GLY A 183 2.70 -5.00 -17.90
CA GLY A 183 2.18 -4.12 -18.93
C GLY A 183 0.75 -4.44 -19.38
N GLU A 184 0.14 -5.51 -18.86
CA GLU A 184 -1.22 -5.89 -19.24
C GLU A 184 -2.25 -4.87 -18.74
N PRO A 185 -3.29 -4.57 -19.55
CA PRO A 185 -4.39 -3.72 -19.14
C PRO A 185 -5.01 -4.21 -17.83
N THR A 186 -5.17 -3.33 -16.87
CA THR A 186 -5.66 -3.65 -15.54
C THR A 186 -6.62 -2.56 -15.08
N LYS A 187 -7.79 -2.96 -14.58
CA LYS A 187 -8.68 -2.03 -13.88
C LYS A 187 -8.24 -1.91 -12.43
N TRP A 188 -7.96 -0.69 -12.00
CA TRP A 188 -7.55 -0.36 -10.65
C TRP A 188 -8.71 0.21 -9.84
N LEU A 189 -8.79 -0.20 -8.58
CA LEU A 189 -9.70 0.34 -7.58
C LEU A 189 -8.87 1.10 -6.53
N TYR A 190 -9.14 2.39 -6.39
CA TYR A 190 -8.50 3.27 -5.42
C TYR A 190 -9.46 3.57 -4.29
N VAL A 191 -8.96 3.49 -3.07
CA VAL A 191 -9.73 3.70 -1.84
C VAL A 191 -9.10 4.83 -1.04
N ALA A 192 -9.94 5.74 -0.55
CA ALA A 192 -9.57 6.63 0.54
C ALA A 192 -10.65 6.54 1.63
N ALA A 193 -10.24 6.51 2.89
CA ALA A 193 -11.13 6.40 4.04
C ALA A 193 -10.54 7.09 5.27
N HIS A 194 -11.39 7.46 6.24
CA HIS A 194 -10.99 8.14 7.48
C HIS A 194 -11.27 7.26 8.71
N LYS A 195 -10.43 7.41 9.72
CA LYS A 195 -10.69 6.87 11.06
C LYS A 195 -11.75 7.69 11.79
#